data_4d08ec2c394450f53d619888de9b20d2
#
_entry.id   4d08ec2c394450f53d619888de9b20d2
#
_cell.length_a   1.000
_cell.length_b   1.000
_cell.length_c   1.000
_cell.angle_alpha   90.00
_cell.angle_beta   90.00
_cell.angle_gamma   90.00
#
_symmetry.space_group_name_H-M   'P 1'
#
loop_
_entity.id
_entity.type
_entity.pdbx_description
1 polymer ?
#
loop_
_entity_poly.entity_id
_entity_poly.type
_entity_poly.pdbx_seq_one_letter_code
_entity_poly.pdbx_strand_id
1 'polypeptide(L)'
;SGLALELQSRWHTTYLNGVILVSPTGLGIKRDGPVNSALRIPYFAATAWYHNKLDKDLQSRELLDLLDEVEKFSVNEFLSAVTLGNSISETERSEIARKAARYSGLSERDFIDNNLDVTDQYFWKKLLYDEGYILGRLDSRYRGIDKKNSGVSVGSYPELDAWDHAFTPAMQDYLKNDLRYKTNMNYNVWGNVRPWNRDNDRTGDNLRQAMAKNPFLNVMIQSGYYDG
;
A
#
# COMPACT_ATOMS: atom_id res chain seq x y z
N SER A 1 -14.84 -11.72 -0.02
CA SER A 1 -14.47 -13.14 0.23
C SER A 1 -15.51 -13.87 1.08
N GLY A 2 -15.93 -13.34 2.22
CA GLY A 2 -16.97 -13.96 3.06
C GLY A 2 -18.30 -14.15 2.33
N LEU A 3 -18.77 -13.15 1.62
CA LEU A 3 -19.98 -13.25 0.81
C LEU A 3 -19.85 -14.31 -0.29
N ALA A 4 -18.71 -14.39 -0.96
CA ALA A 4 -18.48 -15.40 -2.01
C ALA A 4 -18.54 -16.82 -1.45
N LEU A 5 -17.95 -17.05 -0.27
CA LEU A 5 -18.02 -18.34 0.41
C LEU A 5 -19.45 -18.69 0.82
N GLU A 6 -20.17 -17.71 1.39
CA GLU A 6 -21.54 -17.91 1.87
C GLU A 6 -22.52 -18.22 0.75
N LEU A 7 -22.48 -17.48 -0.37
CA LEU A 7 -23.31 -17.72 -1.54
C LEU A 7 -23.09 -19.12 -2.11
N GLN A 8 -21.87 -19.63 -2.08
CA GLN A 8 -21.53 -20.97 -2.59
C GLN A 8 -21.73 -22.09 -1.56
N SER A 9 -22.13 -21.77 -0.34
CA SER A 9 -22.27 -22.73 0.76
C SER A 9 -23.71 -23.09 1.14
N ARG A 10 -24.70 -22.36 0.64
CA ARG A 10 -26.12 -22.55 0.96
C ARG A 10 -26.81 -23.55 0.02
N TRP A 11 -27.98 -24.02 0.41
CA TRP A 11 -28.84 -24.94 -0.38
C TRP A 11 -29.16 -24.39 -1.78
N HIS A 12 -29.27 -23.07 -1.91
CA HIS A 12 -29.44 -22.39 -3.19
C HIS A 12 -28.10 -21.80 -3.61
N THR A 13 -27.17 -22.65 -3.94
CA THR A 13 -25.82 -22.25 -4.32
C THR A 13 -25.82 -21.34 -5.54
N THR A 14 -25.31 -20.14 -5.34
CA THR A 14 -24.98 -19.23 -6.43
C THR A 14 -23.50 -19.41 -6.73
N TYR A 15 -23.20 -19.98 -7.88
CA TYR A 15 -21.81 -20.08 -8.35
C TYR A 15 -21.40 -18.77 -9.00
N LEU A 16 -20.35 -18.18 -8.45
CA LEU A 16 -19.74 -16.97 -9.01
C LEU A 16 -18.75 -17.34 -10.11
N ASN A 17 -18.79 -16.63 -11.24
CA ASN A 17 -17.82 -16.81 -12.31
C ASN A 17 -16.49 -16.13 -12.00
N GLY A 18 -16.53 -15.03 -11.25
CA GLY A 18 -15.33 -14.30 -10.88
C GLY A 18 -15.53 -13.33 -9.72
N VAL A 19 -14.43 -13.00 -9.09
CA VAL A 19 -14.33 -11.98 -8.03
C VAL A 19 -13.15 -11.08 -8.34
N ILE A 20 -13.38 -9.77 -8.35
CA ILE A 20 -12.32 -8.77 -8.48
C ILE A 20 -12.18 -8.09 -7.13
N LEU A 21 -10.99 -8.13 -6.56
CA LEU A 21 -10.63 -7.44 -5.32
C LEU A 21 -9.70 -6.28 -5.65
N VAL A 22 -10.13 -5.06 -5.32
CA VAL A 22 -9.36 -3.84 -5.55
C VAL A 22 -8.76 -3.38 -4.23
N SER A 23 -7.45 -3.21 -4.17
CA SER A 23 -6.67 -2.83 -2.98
C SER A 23 -7.10 -3.60 -1.71
N PRO A 24 -7.19 -4.95 -1.76
CA PRO A 24 -7.69 -5.72 -0.64
C PRO A 24 -6.69 -5.75 0.51
N THR A 25 -7.19 -5.75 1.73
CA THR A 25 -6.43 -5.99 2.95
C THR A 25 -6.83 -7.32 3.57
N GLY A 26 -5.99 -7.88 4.45
CA GLY A 26 -6.38 -9.05 5.25
C GLY A 26 -6.43 -10.39 4.49
N LEU A 27 -5.76 -10.52 3.34
CA LEU A 27 -5.71 -11.78 2.58
C LEU A 27 -4.85 -12.89 3.23
N GLY A 28 -4.50 -12.72 4.49
CA GLY A 28 -3.68 -13.66 5.25
C GLY A 28 -2.19 -13.31 5.28
N ILE A 29 -1.80 -12.19 4.70
CA ILE A 29 -0.46 -11.63 4.83
C ILE A 29 -0.49 -10.66 6.01
N LYS A 30 0.27 -10.95 7.05
CA LYS A 30 0.48 -10.00 8.14
C LYS A 30 1.34 -8.85 7.63
N ARG A 31 0.85 -7.63 7.84
CA ARG A 31 1.60 -6.41 7.50
C ARG A 31 2.45 -5.96 8.70
N ASP A 32 3.27 -6.85 9.22
CA ASP A 32 4.22 -6.61 10.30
C ASP A 32 5.52 -7.38 10.07
N GLY A 33 6.58 -6.96 10.73
CA GLY A 33 7.89 -7.63 10.69
C GLY A 33 8.57 -7.65 9.33
N PRO A 34 9.55 -8.55 9.13
CA PRO A 34 10.44 -8.57 7.97
C PRO A 34 9.73 -8.66 6.61
N VAL A 35 8.62 -9.40 6.55
CA VAL A 35 7.84 -9.52 5.30
C VAL A 35 7.26 -8.18 4.89
N ASN A 36 6.72 -7.42 5.85
CA ASN A 36 6.18 -6.11 5.56
C ASN A 36 7.28 -5.13 5.09
N SER A 37 8.43 -5.14 5.73
CA SER A 37 9.58 -4.30 5.34
C SER A 37 10.04 -4.61 3.91
N ALA A 38 10.08 -5.89 3.54
CA ALA A 38 10.45 -6.31 2.19
C ALA A 38 9.40 -5.88 1.15
N LEU A 39 8.12 -6.08 1.42
CA LEU A 39 7.03 -5.74 0.48
C LEU A 39 6.89 -4.24 0.20
N ARG A 40 7.47 -3.37 1.03
CA ARG A 40 7.52 -1.92 0.79
C ARG A 40 8.50 -1.51 -0.31
N ILE A 41 9.57 -2.26 -0.53
CA ILE A 41 10.64 -1.85 -1.45
C ILE A 41 10.13 -1.65 -2.90
N PRO A 42 9.31 -2.52 -3.50
CA PRO A 42 8.72 -2.26 -4.82
C PRO A 42 7.84 -1.00 -4.86
N TYR A 43 7.06 -0.75 -3.81
CA TYR A 43 6.26 0.48 -3.69
C TYR A 43 7.17 1.73 -3.62
N PHE A 44 8.24 1.69 -2.82
CA PHE A 44 9.21 2.79 -2.75
C PHE A 44 9.86 3.04 -4.12
N ALA A 45 10.22 1.96 -4.84
CA ALA A 45 10.83 2.06 -6.15
C ALA A 45 9.89 2.69 -7.19
N ALA A 46 8.63 2.26 -7.24
CA ALA A 46 7.64 2.85 -8.13
C ALA A 46 7.45 4.35 -7.86
N THR A 47 7.35 4.71 -6.59
CA THR A 47 7.16 6.09 -6.16
C THR A 47 8.40 6.95 -6.48
N ALA A 48 9.60 6.45 -6.19
CA ALA A 48 10.83 7.15 -6.49
C ALA A 48 11.03 7.33 -8.00
N TRP A 49 10.68 6.31 -8.79
CA TRP A 49 10.68 6.38 -10.24
C TRP A 49 9.74 7.48 -10.76
N TYR A 50 8.50 7.54 -10.25
CA TYR A 50 7.53 8.57 -10.62
C TYR A 50 8.03 9.99 -10.34
N HIS A 51 8.69 10.19 -9.20
CA HIS A 51 9.21 11.49 -8.77
C HIS A 51 10.62 11.82 -9.30
N ASN A 52 11.18 11.00 -10.19
CA ASN A 52 12.52 11.19 -10.76
C ASN A 52 13.62 11.24 -9.68
N LYS A 53 13.55 10.34 -8.70
CA LYS A 53 14.48 10.25 -7.57
C LYS A 53 15.47 9.09 -7.66
N LEU A 54 15.41 8.31 -8.73
CA LEU A 54 16.34 7.21 -8.97
C LEU A 54 17.57 7.67 -9.74
N ASP A 55 18.64 6.86 -9.70
CA ASP A 55 19.81 7.03 -10.55
C ASP A 55 19.40 6.93 -12.02
N LYS A 56 20.15 7.62 -12.89
CA LYS A 56 19.81 7.75 -14.33
C LYS A 56 19.61 6.42 -15.04
N ASP A 57 20.38 5.40 -14.71
CA ASP A 57 20.30 4.07 -15.31
C ASP A 57 19.01 3.33 -14.94
N LEU A 58 18.50 3.52 -13.73
CA LEU A 58 17.21 2.98 -13.28
C LEU A 58 16.04 3.86 -13.75
N GLN A 59 16.22 5.17 -13.69
CA GLN A 59 15.20 6.14 -14.07
C GLN A 59 14.81 6.06 -15.55
N SER A 60 15.75 5.67 -16.41
CA SER A 60 15.52 5.55 -17.87
C SER A 60 14.81 4.25 -18.28
N ARG A 61 14.57 3.34 -17.36
CA ARG A 61 13.92 2.04 -17.63
C ARG A 61 12.40 2.16 -17.62
N GLU A 62 11.74 1.27 -18.32
CA GLU A 62 10.30 1.06 -18.18
C GLU A 62 9.98 0.59 -16.74
N LEU A 63 8.93 1.14 -16.15
CA LEU A 63 8.59 0.88 -14.74
C LEU A 63 8.43 -0.62 -14.45
N LEU A 64 7.72 -1.36 -15.29
CA LEU A 64 7.47 -2.78 -15.05
C LEU A 64 8.75 -3.61 -15.07
N ASP A 65 9.68 -3.32 -15.97
CA ASP A 65 10.98 -4.00 -16.03
C ASP A 65 11.85 -3.69 -14.79
N LEU A 66 11.74 -2.48 -14.28
CA LEU A 66 12.41 -2.11 -13.03
C LEU A 66 11.80 -2.86 -11.85
N LEU A 67 10.48 -2.90 -11.76
CA LEU A 67 9.79 -3.54 -10.64
C LEU A 67 10.04 -5.05 -10.58
N ASP A 68 10.12 -5.74 -11.71
CA ASP A 68 10.50 -7.17 -11.76
C ASP A 68 11.87 -7.43 -11.10
N GLU A 69 12.83 -6.54 -11.29
CA GLU A 69 14.15 -6.63 -10.64
C GLU A 69 14.06 -6.33 -9.15
N VAL A 70 13.34 -5.26 -8.80
CA VAL A 70 13.17 -4.82 -7.40
C VAL A 70 12.43 -5.86 -6.57
N GLU A 71 11.40 -6.49 -7.11
CA GLU A 71 10.67 -7.57 -6.43
C GLU A 71 11.58 -8.78 -6.15
N LYS A 72 12.42 -9.17 -7.11
CA LYS A 72 13.42 -10.23 -6.91
C LYS A 72 14.41 -9.87 -5.80
N PHE A 73 14.93 -8.64 -5.81
CA PHE A 73 15.79 -8.15 -4.73
C PHE A 73 15.08 -8.16 -3.38
N SER A 74 13.85 -7.64 -3.35
CA SER A 74 13.03 -7.57 -2.14
C SER A 74 12.83 -8.94 -1.47
N VAL A 75 12.48 -9.95 -2.26
CA VAL A 75 12.17 -11.30 -1.74
C VAL A 75 13.41 -12.14 -1.49
N ASN A 76 14.40 -12.09 -2.39
CA ASN A 76 15.54 -13.03 -2.33
C ASN A 76 16.70 -12.52 -1.46
N GLU A 77 16.87 -11.20 -1.35
CA GLU A 77 18.00 -10.61 -0.62
C GLU A 77 17.53 -9.80 0.60
N PHE A 78 16.67 -8.81 0.38
CA PHE A 78 16.27 -7.86 1.42
C PHE A 78 15.50 -8.52 2.56
N LEU A 79 14.55 -9.40 2.26
CA LEU A 79 13.78 -10.14 3.27
C LEU A 79 14.69 -10.97 4.17
N SER A 80 15.68 -11.67 3.59
CA SER A 80 16.66 -12.45 4.36
C SER A 80 17.46 -11.57 5.31
N ALA A 81 17.97 -10.44 4.81
CA ALA A 81 18.75 -9.48 5.60
C ALA A 81 17.98 -8.92 6.79
N VAL A 82 16.72 -8.48 6.56
CA VAL A 82 15.86 -7.97 7.65
C VAL A 82 15.53 -9.07 8.66
N THR A 83 15.32 -10.31 8.21
CA THR A 83 15.02 -11.45 9.09
C THR A 83 16.19 -11.82 9.99
N LEU A 84 17.43 -11.69 9.51
CA LEU A 84 18.63 -11.91 10.30
C LEU A 84 18.79 -10.88 11.45
N GLY A 85 18.25 -9.69 11.31
CA GLY A 85 18.31 -8.67 12.33
C GLY A 85 19.75 -8.35 12.76
N ASN A 86 20.07 -8.52 14.03
CA ASN A 86 21.42 -8.26 14.54
C ASN A 86 22.46 -9.35 14.20
N SER A 87 22.04 -10.45 13.58
CA SER A 87 22.96 -11.54 13.17
C SER A 87 23.59 -11.28 11.79
N ILE A 88 23.12 -10.29 11.06
CA ILE A 88 23.73 -9.89 9.77
C ILE A 88 25.08 -9.21 10.02
N SER A 89 26.07 -9.46 9.17
CA SER A 89 27.35 -8.76 9.24
C SER A 89 27.21 -7.29 8.82
N GLU A 90 28.07 -6.42 9.37
CA GLU A 90 28.07 -4.99 9.01
C GLU A 90 28.29 -4.77 7.50
N THR A 91 29.15 -5.57 6.88
CA THR A 91 29.41 -5.49 5.44
C THR A 91 28.17 -5.82 4.63
N GLU A 92 27.51 -6.93 4.96
CA GLU A 92 26.29 -7.37 4.28
C GLU A 92 25.15 -6.39 4.51
N ARG A 93 25.00 -5.87 5.75
CA ARG A 93 24.02 -4.82 6.08
C ARG A 93 24.20 -3.59 5.20
N SER A 94 25.43 -3.10 5.04
CA SER A 94 25.73 -1.94 4.19
C SER A 94 25.48 -2.22 2.72
N GLU A 95 25.77 -3.42 2.23
CA GLU A 95 25.48 -3.79 0.85
C GLU A 95 23.98 -3.80 0.56
N ILE A 96 23.19 -4.38 1.45
CA ILE A 96 21.71 -4.42 1.33
C ILE A 96 21.14 -3.01 1.45
N ALA A 97 21.60 -2.20 2.42
CA ALA A 97 21.17 -0.83 2.58
C ALA A 97 21.45 0.02 1.32
N ARG A 98 22.64 -0.13 0.73
CA ARG A 98 22.99 0.57 -0.51
C ARG A 98 22.12 0.16 -1.70
N LYS A 99 21.81 -1.14 -1.86
CA LYS A 99 20.90 -1.61 -2.91
C LYS A 99 19.48 -1.06 -2.69
N ALA A 100 18.99 -1.13 -1.45
CA ALA A 100 17.67 -0.61 -1.11
C ALA A 100 17.56 0.91 -1.31
N ALA A 101 18.60 1.66 -0.93
CA ALA A 101 18.71 3.08 -1.18
C ALA A 101 18.62 3.41 -2.67
N ARG A 102 19.36 2.68 -3.50
CA ARG A 102 19.36 2.85 -4.95
C ARG A 102 17.99 2.64 -5.57
N TYR A 103 17.20 1.66 -5.10
CA TYR A 103 15.84 1.40 -5.59
C TYR A 103 14.78 2.34 -5.03
N SER A 104 14.99 2.89 -3.85
CA SER A 104 13.98 3.71 -3.17
C SER A 104 14.15 5.23 -3.33
N GLY A 105 15.30 5.69 -3.85
CA GLY A 105 15.65 7.11 -3.89
C GLY A 105 15.99 7.72 -2.52
N LEU A 106 16.06 6.89 -1.47
CA LEU A 106 16.57 7.29 -0.16
C LEU A 106 18.10 7.12 -0.09
N SER A 107 18.71 7.56 1.01
CA SER A 107 20.13 7.31 1.25
C SER A 107 20.40 5.96 1.93
N GLU A 108 21.61 5.42 1.77
CA GLU A 108 22.07 4.24 2.53
C GLU A 108 21.92 4.48 4.04
N ARG A 109 22.21 5.70 4.49
CA ARG A 109 22.08 6.09 5.89
C ARG A 109 20.66 5.97 6.41
N ASP A 110 19.65 6.28 5.60
CA ASP A 110 18.24 6.13 5.98
C ASP A 110 17.92 4.66 6.30
N PHE A 111 18.44 3.71 5.54
CA PHE A 111 18.25 2.28 5.82
C PHE A 111 19.05 1.81 7.03
N ILE A 112 20.28 2.22 7.18
CA ILE A 112 21.12 1.84 8.34
C ILE A 112 20.50 2.35 9.64
N ASP A 113 20.11 3.62 9.71
CA ASP A 113 19.55 4.25 10.91
C ASP A 113 18.16 3.68 11.29
N ASN A 114 17.45 3.09 10.34
CA ASN A 114 16.18 2.41 10.57
C ASN A 114 16.30 0.87 10.67
N ASN A 115 17.54 0.33 10.83
CA ASN A 115 17.79 -1.12 10.88
C ASN A 115 17.18 -1.90 9.68
N LEU A 116 17.25 -1.33 8.49
CA LEU A 116 16.64 -1.78 7.25
C LEU A 116 15.08 -1.72 7.23
N ASP A 117 14.42 -1.42 8.33
CA ASP A 117 12.95 -1.33 8.42
C ASP A 117 12.47 0.13 8.26
N VAL A 118 12.64 0.67 7.06
CA VAL A 118 12.11 1.99 6.72
C VAL A 118 10.59 1.91 6.64
N THR A 119 9.90 2.72 7.46
CA THR A 119 8.44 2.76 7.49
C THR A 119 7.87 3.61 6.35
N ASP A 120 6.60 3.35 5.98
CA ASP A 120 5.90 4.16 4.98
C ASP A 120 5.86 5.64 5.38
N GLN A 121 5.58 5.93 6.67
CA GLN A 121 5.57 7.29 7.21
C GLN A 121 6.91 8.02 7.04
N TYR A 122 8.01 7.31 7.28
CA TYR A 122 9.36 7.84 7.08
C TYR A 122 9.59 8.12 5.59
N PHE A 123 9.26 7.18 4.72
CA PHE A 123 9.42 7.31 3.27
C PHE A 123 8.62 8.49 2.71
N TRP A 124 7.33 8.62 3.07
CA TRP A 124 6.50 9.74 2.62
C TRP A 124 7.03 11.09 3.06
N LYS A 125 7.67 11.14 4.22
CA LYS A 125 8.28 12.35 4.76
C LYS A 125 9.61 12.68 4.11
N LYS A 126 10.40 11.65 3.72
CA LYS A 126 11.81 11.78 3.41
C LYS A 126 12.10 11.96 1.92
N LEU A 127 11.38 11.26 1.03
CA LEU A 127 11.75 11.19 -0.40
C LEU A 127 11.87 12.57 -1.06
N LEU A 128 10.95 13.49 -0.78
CA LEU A 128 10.93 14.84 -1.35
C LEU A 128 11.30 15.92 -0.32
N TYR A 129 11.95 15.54 0.78
CA TYR A 129 12.26 16.45 1.88
C TYR A 129 13.04 17.69 1.44
N ASP A 130 14.05 17.53 0.59
CA ASP A 130 14.90 18.64 0.12
C ASP A 130 14.14 19.60 -0.82
N GLU A 131 13.03 19.16 -1.39
CA GLU A 131 12.11 19.99 -2.18
C GLU A 131 11.01 20.64 -1.31
N GLY A 132 10.93 20.31 -0.03
CA GLY A 132 9.93 20.83 0.90
C GLY A 132 8.56 20.15 0.77
N TYR A 133 8.48 18.95 0.19
CA TYR A 133 7.23 18.22 -0.02
C TYR A 133 7.18 16.90 0.78
N ILE A 134 5.95 16.48 1.06
CA ILE A 134 5.61 15.14 1.52
C ILE A 134 4.76 14.42 0.47
N LEU A 135 4.67 13.10 0.58
CA LEU A 135 3.91 12.24 -0.33
C LEU A 135 2.55 11.84 0.24
N GLY A 136 1.63 11.54 -0.65
CA GLY A 136 0.35 10.93 -0.32
C GLY A 136 0.47 9.46 0.10
N ARG A 137 -0.47 8.99 0.92
CA ARG A 137 -0.56 7.59 1.36
C ARG A 137 -1.34 6.74 0.36
N LEU A 138 -2.54 7.17 -0.01
CA LEU A 138 -3.43 6.42 -0.91
C LEU A 138 -3.02 6.54 -2.38
N ASP A 139 -2.26 7.58 -2.69
CA ASP A 139 -1.62 7.77 -3.98
C ASP A 139 -0.34 8.59 -3.80
N SER A 140 0.79 7.93 -3.76
CA SER A 140 2.10 8.55 -3.54
C SER A 140 2.58 9.43 -4.70
N ARG A 141 1.84 9.55 -5.79
CA ARG A 141 2.08 10.53 -6.85
C ARG A 141 1.68 11.95 -6.43
N TYR A 142 0.74 12.07 -5.48
CA TYR A 142 0.41 13.35 -4.88
C TYR A 142 1.50 13.82 -3.94
N ARG A 143 1.77 15.12 -4.00
CA ARG A 143 2.71 15.79 -3.10
C ARG A 143 2.07 17.03 -2.49
N GLY A 144 2.43 17.34 -1.27
CA GLY A 144 1.91 18.50 -0.56
C GLY A 144 2.93 19.07 0.42
N ILE A 145 2.62 20.18 1.02
CA ILE A 145 3.46 20.82 2.04
C ILE A 145 3.00 20.34 3.41
N ASP A 146 3.93 19.82 4.21
CA ASP A 146 3.63 19.48 5.59
C ASP A 146 3.61 20.73 6.46
N LYS A 147 2.82 20.72 7.52
CA LYS A 147 2.78 21.82 8.50
C LYS A 147 4.10 22.06 9.23
N LYS A 148 5.02 21.08 9.23
CA LYS A 148 6.38 21.18 9.74
C LYS A 148 7.32 20.20 9.05
N ASN A 149 8.55 20.61 8.77
CA ASN A 149 9.52 19.73 8.10
C ASN A 149 10.15 18.72 9.07
N SER A 150 10.22 19.01 10.36
CA SER A 150 10.84 18.12 11.36
C SER A 150 10.00 16.87 11.64
N GLY A 151 10.66 15.81 12.11
CA GLY A 151 10.03 14.56 12.50
C GLY A 151 10.09 13.49 11.39
N VAL A 152 9.60 12.30 11.71
CA VAL A 152 9.68 11.09 10.88
C VAL A 152 8.33 10.67 10.28
N SER A 153 7.26 11.42 10.56
CA SER A 153 5.92 11.13 10.06
C SER A 153 5.29 12.35 9.44
N VAL A 154 4.40 12.13 8.48
CA VAL A 154 3.63 13.19 7.82
C VAL A 154 2.48 13.66 8.69
N GLY A 155 2.15 14.94 8.62
CA GLY A 155 1.05 15.56 9.38
C GLY A 155 -0.29 15.61 8.64
N SER A 156 -0.30 15.36 7.32
CA SER A 156 -1.47 15.28 6.45
C SER A 156 -1.22 14.35 5.28
N TYR A 157 -2.24 14.11 4.48
CA TYR A 157 -2.16 13.31 3.26
C TYR A 157 -2.60 14.17 2.09
N PRO A 158 -1.68 14.59 1.21
CA PRO A 158 -1.96 15.53 0.13
C PRO A 158 -3.10 15.15 -0.80
N GLU A 159 -3.26 13.86 -1.07
CA GLU A 159 -4.36 13.37 -1.89
C GLU A 159 -5.72 13.59 -1.24
N LEU A 160 -5.82 13.43 0.08
CA LEU A 160 -7.06 13.67 0.82
C LEU A 160 -7.40 15.16 0.83
N ASP A 161 -6.41 16.02 1.06
CA ASP A 161 -6.59 17.47 0.98
C ASP A 161 -7.11 17.89 -0.40
N ALA A 162 -6.69 17.20 -1.46
CA ALA A 162 -7.15 17.43 -2.82
C ALA A 162 -8.55 16.88 -3.11
N TRP A 163 -8.98 15.79 -2.46
CA TRP A 163 -10.21 15.06 -2.81
C TRP A 163 -11.41 15.38 -1.91
N ASP A 164 -11.19 15.58 -0.62
CA ASP A 164 -12.28 15.67 0.38
C ASP A 164 -13.29 16.76 0.06
N HIS A 165 -12.82 17.93 -0.41
CA HIS A 165 -13.70 19.03 -0.76
C HIS A 165 -14.60 18.75 -1.96
N ALA A 166 -14.26 17.79 -2.82
CA ALA A 166 -15.06 17.37 -3.96
C ALA A 166 -16.04 16.24 -3.61
N PHE A 167 -15.61 15.27 -2.79
CA PHE A 167 -16.42 14.09 -2.50
C PHE A 167 -17.66 14.36 -1.67
N THR A 168 -17.57 15.19 -0.64
CA THR A 168 -18.72 15.47 0.22
C THR A 168 -19.88 16.11 -0.53
N PRO A 169 -19.71 17.20 -1.29
CA PRO A 169 -20.82 17.80 -2.04
C PRO A 169 -21.30 16.89 -3.18
N ALA A 170 -20.41 16.20 -3.88
CA ALA A 170 -20.81 15.28 -4.95
C ALA A 170 -21.67 14.12 -4.41
N MET A 171 -21.29 13.54 -3.26
CA MET A 171 -22.08 12.47 -2.64
C MET A 171 -23.42 12.99 -2.12
N GLN A 172 -23.46 14.21 -1.57
CA GLN A 172 -24.70 14.86 -1.15
C GLN A 172 -25.66 15.04 -2.33
N ASP A 173 -25.14 15.52 -3.45
CA ASP A 173 -25.92 15.73 -4.67
C ASP A 173 -26.46 14.40 -5.19
N TYR A 174 -25.62 13.41 -5.34
CA TYR A 174 -25.99 12.06 -5.78
C TYR A 174 -27.07 11.43 -4.90
N LEU A 175 -26.93 11.46 -3.57
CA LEU A 175 -27.94 10.96 -2.65
C LEU A 175 -29.30 11.64 -2.82
N LYS A 176 -29.30 12.97 -2.95
CA LYS A 176 -30.54 13.76 -3.03
C LYS A 176 -31.22 13.64 -4.39
N ASN A 177 -30.48 13.78 -5.46
CA ASN A 177 -31.01 13.96 -6.80
C ASN A 177 -31.16 12.65 -7.56
N ASP A 178 -30.14 11.78 -7.52
CA ASP A 178 -30.19 10.50 -8.23
C ASP A 178 -30.91 9.42 -7.41
N LEU A 179 -30.50 9.23 -6.16
CA LEU A 179 -31.11 8.22 -5.29
C LEU A 179 -32.37 8.70 -4.58
N ARG A 180 -32.71 9.97 -4.70
CA ARG A 180 -33.90 10.61 -4.10
C ARG A 180 -34.01 10.39 -2.59
N TYR A 181 -32.86 10.23 -1.92
CA TYR A 181 -32.81 10.09 -0.48
C TYR A 181 -32.89 11.47 0.18
N LYS A 182 -34.08 11.81 0.65
CA LYS A 182 -34.35 13.11 1.26
C LYS A 182 -33.84 13.16 2.70
N THR A 183 -32.70 13.78 2.88
CA THR A 183 -32.10 14.00 4.21
C THR A 183 -31.46 15.39 4.26
N ASN A 184 -31.47 15.99 5.46
CA ASN A 184 -30.70 17.20 5.75
C ASN A 184 -29.38 16.91 6.45
N MET A 185 -29.07 15.64 6.69
CA MET A 185 -27.80 15.23 7.26
C MET A 185 -26.68 15.35 6.24
N ASN A 186 -25.55 15.87 6.64
CA ASN A 186 -24.36 15.85 5.79
C ASN A 186 -23.83 14.43 5.65
N TYR A 187 -23.42 14.07 4.45
CA TYR A 187 -22.70 12.83 4.25
C TYR A 187 -21.32 12.92 4.93
N ASN A 188 -21.05 12.01 5.85
CA ASN A 188 -19.79 11.99 6.56
C ASN A 188 -18.85 10.99 5.89
N VAL A 189 -17.95 11.49 5.05
CA VAL A 189 -16.92 10.69 4.36
C VAL A 189 -16.04 9.93 5.36
N TRP A 190 -15.74 10.55 6.51
CA TRP A 190 -14.92 9.98 7.59
C TRP A 190 -15.78 9.50 8.77
N GLY A 191 -16.93 8.93 8.47
CA GLY A 191 -17.82 8.39 9.49
C GLY A 191 -17.13 7.36 10.38
N ASN A 192 -17.53 7.34 11.67
CA ASN A 192 -17.07 6.33 12.58
C ASN A 192 -17.69 4.97 12.22
N VAL A 193 -16.89 4.07 11.67
CA VAL A 193 -17.29 2.70 11.29
C VAL A 193 -17.07 1.68 12.42
N ARG A 194 -16.78 2.13 13.62
CA ARG A 194 -16.64 1.25 14.79
C ARG A 194 -18.03 0.79 15.30
N PRO A 195 -18.16 -0.43 15.81
CA PRO A 195 -17.09 -1.40 16.02
C PRO A 195 -16.81 -2.24 14.77
N TRP A 196 -15.70 -1.98 14.07
CA TRP A 196 -15.17 -2.90 13.06
C TRP A 196 -14.24 -3.87 13.76
N ASN A 197 -14.70 -5.09 13.97
CA ASN A 197 -13.86 -6.13 14.59
C ASN A 197 -13.03 -6.82 13.51
N ARG A 198 -11.71 -6.69 13.58
CA ARG A 198 -10.73 -7.36 12.72
C ARG A 198 -10.14 -8.62 13.34
N ASP A 199 -10.47 -8.94 14.58
CA ASP A 199 -9.89 -10.07 15.33
C ASP A 199 -10.21 -11.42 14.67
N ASN A 200 -11.30 -11.47 13.91
CA ASN A 200 -11.75 -12.63 13.17
C ASN A 200 -11.67 -12.43 11.64
N ASP A 201 -10.75 -11.61 11.16
CA ASP A 201 -10.57 -11.43 9.72
C ASP A 201 -10.04 -12.72 9.07
N ARG A 202 -10.96 -13.44 8.45
CA ARG A 202 -10.70 -14.69 7.72
C ARG A 202 -10.82 -14.50 6.21
N THR A 203 -10.60 -13.29 5.72
CA THR A 203 -10.81 -12.93 4.32
C THR A 203 -10.06 -13.84 3.37
N GLY A 204 -8.79 -14.12 3.63
CA GLY A 204 -7.98 -15.01 2.80
C GLY A 204 -8.42 -16.47 2.89
N ASP A 205 -8.76 -16.96 4.08
CA ASP A 205 -9.25 -18.33 4.27
C ASP A 205 -10.61 -18.55 3.61
N ASN A 206 -11.52 -17.58 3.76
CA ASN A 206 -12.83 -17.63 3.11
C ASN A 206 -12.70 -17.64 1.59
N LEU A 207 -11.76 -16.88 1.04
CA LEU A 207 -11.51 -16.86 -0.41
C LEU A 207 -10.96 -18.22 -0.89
N ARG A 208 -9.97 -18.77 -0.18
CA ARG A 208 -9.42 -20.12 -0.49
C ARG A 208 -10.51 -21.20 -0.43
N GLN A 209 -11.37 -21.17 0.59
CA GLN A 209 -12.48 -22.10 0.70
C GLN A 209 -13.51 -21.92 -0.43
N ALA A 210 -13.82 -20.68 -0.82
CA ALA A 210 -14.72 -20.41 -1.94
C ALA A 210 -14.16 -20.94 -3.25
N MET A 211 -12.87 -20.77 -3.52
CA MET A 211 -12.18 -21.30 -4.69
C MET A 211 -12.11 -22.85 -4.67
N ALA A 212 -11.89 -23.45 -3.50
CA ALA A 212 -11.89 -24.92 -3.37
C ALA A 212 -13.26 -25.54 -3.64
N LYS A 213 -14.36 -24.85 -3.26
CA LYS A 213 -15.72 -25.27 -3.55
C LYS A 213 -16.14 -25.06 -5.00
N ASN A 214 -15.59 -24.07 -5.65
CA ASN A 214 -15.87 -23.71 -7.03
C ASN A 214 -14.56 -23.58 -7.84
N PRO A 215 -14.10 -24.66 -8.47
CA PRO A 215 -12.86 -24.65 -9.26
C PRO A 215 -12.91 -23.71 -10.47
N PHE A 216 -14.09 -23.25 -10.86
CA PHE A 216 -14.28 -22.33 -11.99
C PHE A 216 -14.29 -20.85 -11.54
N LEU A 217 -14.15 -20.58 -10.24
CA LEU A 217 -14.08 -19.22 -9.73
C LEU A 217 -12.77 -18.56 -10.12
N ASN A 218 -12.83 -17.58 -10.99
CA ASN A 218 -11.69 -16.73 -11.31
C ASN A 218 -11.55 -15.63 -10.27
N VAL A 219 -10.33 -15.40 -9.78
CA VAL A 219 -10.04 -14.33 -8.83
C VAL A 219 -9.00 -13.41 -9.43
N MET A 220 -9.33 -12.13 -9.49
CA MET A 220 -8.40 -11.06 -9.87
C MET A 220 -8.14 -10.18 -8.66
N ILE A 221 -6.88 -9.97 -8.35
CA ILE A 221 -6.43 -9.03 -7.31
C ILE A 221 -5.77 -7.86 -8.03
N GLN A 222 -6.24 -6.66 -7.74
CA GLN A 222 -5.67 -5.41 -8.25
C GLN A 222 -5.11 -4.61 -7.08
N SER A 223 -3.86 -4.20 -7.18
CA SER A 223 -3.19 -3.32 -6.21
C SER A 223 -2.45 -2.23 -7.00
N GLY A 224 -2.62 -0.98 -6.60
CA GLY A 224 -1.94 0.13 -7.27
C GLY A 224 -0.46 0.17 -6.87
N TYR A 225 0.43 0.44 -7.81
CA TYR A 225 1.87 0.61 -7.53
C TYR A 225 2.20 1.80 -6.62
N TYR A 226 1.26 2.72 -6.47
CA TYR A 226 1.41 3.96 -5.71
C TYR A 226 0.52 4.02 -4.45
N ASP A 227 -0.17 2.91 -4.12
CA ASP A 227 -1.02 2.77 -2.93
C ASP A 227 -0.18 2.16 -1.79
N GLY A 228 0.11 2.97 -0.76
CA GLY A 228 1.05 2.66 0.32
C GLY A 228 0.45 2.23 1.65
#